data_a01e039f6d93d1f7a71ddcc2d7da887e
#
_entry.id   a01e039f6d93d1f7a71ddcc2d7da887e
#
_cell.length_a   1.000
_cell.length_b   1.000
_cell.length_c   1.000
_cell.angle_alpha   90.00
_cell.angle_beta   90.00
_cell.angle_gamma   90.00
#
_symmetry.space_group_name_H-M   'P 1'
#
loop_
_entity.id
_entity.type
_entity.pdbx_description
1 polymer ?
#
loop_
_entity_poly.entity_id
_entity_poly.type
_entity_poly.pdbx_seq_one_letter_code
_entity_poly.pdbx_strand_id
1 'polypeptide(L)'
;AERCKEEKSSDIKYVIGTMIETPRAALTADEIAESAEFFSFGTNDMTQMTYGFSRDDTAKIIETYIEKNIFEEDIFRSIDEKGVGKLLDIAVKLGRQTRNDLKIGICGEHGGDPRSIEFCHKLGLNYVSCSPYRVPIARIAAAQAAIKSNQE
;
A
#
# COMPACT_ATOMS: atom_id res chain seq x y z
N ALA A 1 5.07 7.62 23.63
CA ALA A 1 6.13 8.42 22.96
C ALA A 1 6.47 9.63 23.82
N GLU A 2 5.55 10.54 24.19
CA GLU A 2 5.83 11.76 24.97
C GLU A 2 6.56 11.44 26.28
N ARG A 3 6.07 10.48 27.08
CA ARG A 3 6.74 10.07 28.33
C ARG A 3 8.18 9.64 28.10
N CYS A 4 8.48 8.92 27.02
CA CYS A 4 9.87 8.53 26.71
C CYS A 4 10.73 9.72 26.29
N LYS A 5 10.17 10.72 25.61
CA LYS A 5 10.87 11.98 25.29
C LYS A 5 11.25 12.72 26.56
N GLU A 6 10.33 12.86 27.50
CA GLU A 6 10.56 13.50 28.80
C GLU A 6 11.64 12.76 29.59
N GLU A 7 11.47 11.44 29.77
CA GLU A 7 12.44 10.59 30.51
C GLU A 7 13.85 10.61 29.90
N LYS A 8 13.98 10.79 28.60
CA LYS A 8 15.27 10.78 27.86
C LYS A 8 15.76 12.19 27.49
N SER A 9 15.04 13.24 27.88
CA SER A 9 15.36 14.63 27.52
C SER A 9 15.64 14.77 26.02
N SER A 10 14.74 14.23 25.18
CA SER A 10 14.93 14.12 23.74
C SER A 10 13.93 14.98 22.98
N ASP A 11 14.41 15.74 21.98
CA ASP A 11 13.59 16.58 21.07
C ASP A 11 13.23 15.87 19.78
N ILE A 12 13.26 14.54 19.74
CA ILE A 12 12.92 13.76 18.55
C ILE A 12 11.50 14.08 18.13
N LYS A 13 11.36 14.52 16.86
CA LYS A 13 10.06 14.67 16.20
C LYS A 13 9.62 13.31 15.67
N TYR A 14 8.37 12.98 15.88
CA TYR A 14 7.74 11.78 15.32
C TYR A 14 6.32 12.09 14.86
N VAL A 15 5.79 11.25 14.02
CA VAL A 15 4.41 11.25 13.56
C VAL A 15 3.77 9.91 13.89
N ILE A 16 2.46 9.92 14.14
CA ILE A 16 1.70 8.71 14.45
C ILE A 16 0.75 8.44 13.28
N GLY A 17 0.93 7.31 12.63
CA GLY A 17 0.07 6.87 11.55
C GLY A 17 -0.51 5.50 11.81
N THR A 18 -1.23 4.99 10.84
CA THR A 18 -1.82 3.66 10.91
C THR A 18 -1.66 2.89 9.62
N MET A 19 -1.80 1.57 9.72
CA MET A 19 -1.89 0.70 8.56
C MET A 19 -3.34 0.59 8.11
N ILE A 20 -3.58 0.79 6.83
CA ILE A 20 -4.85 0.51 6.18
C ILE A 20 -4.68 -0.82 5.45
N GLU A 21 -5.19 -1.89 6.04
CA GLU A 21 -4.97 -3.25 5.56
C GLU A 21 -6.21 -4.13 5.56
N THR A 22 -7.34 -3.56 5.96
CA THR A 22 -8.64 -4.22 5.85
C THR A 22 -9.57 -3.46 4.92
N PRO A 23 -10.47 -4.14 4.19
CA PRO A 23 -11.48 -3.47 3.37
C PRO A 23 -12.29 -2.45 4.16
N ARG A 24 -12.65 -2.75 5.41
CA ARG A 24 -13.36 -1.82 6.27
C ARG A 24 -12.57 -0.55 6.55
N ALA A 25 -11.27 -0.67 6.86
CA ALA A 25 -10.43 0.50 7.10
C ALA A 25 -10.30 1.38 5.84
N ALA A 26 -10.26 0.77 4.66
CA ALA A 26 -10.25 1.52 3.40
C ALA A 26 -11.55 2.32 3.19
N LEU A 27 -12.70 1.74 3.54
CA LEU A 27 -14.02 2.35 3.41
C LEU A 27 -14.32 3.42 4.46
N THR A 28 -13.57 3.48 5.56
CA THR A 28 -13.71 4.48 6.65
C THR A 28 -12.42 5.26 6.85
N ALA A 29 -11.66 5.45 5.78
CA ALA A 29 -10.35 6.10 5.83
C ALA A 29 -10.43 7.60 6.18
N ASP A 30 -11.55 8.26 5.89
CA ASP A 30 -11.86 9.62 6.33
C ASP A 30 -11.90 9.73 7.87
N GLU A 31 -12.63 8.85 8.55
CA GLU A 31 -12.70 8.83 10.02
C GLU A 31 -11.32 8.53 10.63
N ILE A 32 -10.56 7.60 10.04
CA ILE A 32 -9.22 7.24 10.50
C ILE A 32 -8.24 8.42 10.32
N ALA A 33 -8.36 9.18 9.25
CA ALA A 33 -7.50 10.32 8.96
C ALA A 33 -7.70 11.50 9.92
N GLU A 34 -8.79 11.55 10.68
CA GLU A 34 -8.96 12.55 11.75
C GLU A 34 -7.85 12.44 12.80
N SER A 35 -7.40 11.22 13.09
CA SER A 35 -6.39 10.94 14.13
C SER A 35 -5.02 10.54 13.57
N ALA A 36 -4.96 9.92 12.39
CA ALA A 36 -3.73 9.43 11.80
C ALA A 36 -3.01 10.55 11.01
N GLU A 37 -1.70 10.65 11.20
CA GLU A 37 -0.85 11.63 10.51
C GLU A 37 -0.27 11.09 9.20
N PHE A 38 -0.31 9.76 8.99
CA PHE A 38 0.02 9.10 7.73
C PHE A 38 -0.68 7.75 7.62
N PHE A 39 -0.79 7.24 6.40
CA PHE A 39 -1.23 5.89 6.11
C PHE A 39 -0.12 5.05 5.50
N SER A 40 -0.11 3.76 5.88
CA SER A 40 0.65 2.72 5.18
C SER A 40 -0.30 1.61 4.76
N PHE A 41 -0.40 1.33 3.46
CA PHE A 41 -1.22 0.22 2.99
C PHE A 41 -0.54 -1.12 3.25
N GLY A 42 -1.18 -1.99 4.04
CA GLY A 42 -0.80 -3.39 4.22
C GLY A 42 -1.47 -4.25 3.16
N THR A 43 -0.90 -4.26 1.96
CA THR A 43 -1.56 -4.84 0.78
C THR A 43 -1.65 -6.36 0.81
N ASN A 44 -0.81 -7.05 1.57
CA ASN A 44 -0.93 -8.51 1.74
C ASN A 44 -2.24 -8.85 2.45
N ASP A 45 -2.51 -8.21 3.59
CA ASP A 45 -3.72 -8.45 4.38
C ASP A 45 -4.96 -7.90 3.67
N MET A 46 -4.86 -6.76 3.02
CA MET A 46 -5.92 -6.22 2.18
C MET A 46 -6.31 -7.23 1.08
N THR A 47 -5.34 -7.85 0.41
CA THR A 47 -5.58 -8.87 -0.61
C THR A 47 -6.24 -10.10 -0.02
N GLN A 48 -5.71 -10.64 1.10
CA GLN A 48 -6.30 -11.78 1.78
C GLN A 48 -7.78 -11.55 2.12
N MET A 49 -8.10 -10.42 2.71
CA MET A 49 -9.46 -10.10 3.14
C MET A 49 -10.40 -9.78 1.98
N THR A 50 -9.90 -9.17 0.91
CA THR A 50 -10.69 -8.88 -0.29
C THR A 50 -11.09 -10.14 -1.03
N TYR A 51 -10.18 -11.11 -1.14
CA TYR A 51 -10.44 -12.39 -1.77
C TYR A 51 -11.03 -13.45 -0.83
N GLY A 52 -10.98 -13.22 0.49
CA GLY A 52 -11.30 -14.25 1.49
C GLY A 52 -10.30 -15.41 1.47
N PHE A 53 -9.06 -15.15 1.13
CA PHE A 53 -7.98 -16.13 1.02
C PHE A 53 -7.03 -16.04 2.23
N SER A 54 -6.55 -17.21 2.68
CA SER A 54 -5.38 -17.28 3.55
C SER A 54 -4.13 -17.41 2.69
N ARG A 55 -3.17 -16.52 2.84
CA ARG A 55 -1.91 -16.54 2.08
C ARG A 55 -1.16 -17.87 2.22
N ASP A 56 -1.23 -18.48 3.41
CA ASP A 56 -0.50 -19.71 3.71
C ASP A 56 -1.15 -20.94 3.07
N ASP A 57 -2.46 -20.90 2.81
CA ASP A 57 -3.24 -22.05 2.36
C ASP A 57 -3.58 -22.03 0.86
N THR A 58 -3.41 -20.88 0.20
CA THR A 58 -3.96 -20.67 -1.15
C THR A 58 -2.98 -20.90 -2.29
N ALA A 59 -1.72 -21.24 -2.03
CA ALA A 59 -0.70 -21.39 -3.08
C ALA A 59 -1.17 -22.30 -4.23
N LYS A 60 -1.72 -23.48 -3.93
CA LYS A 60 -2.24 -24.41 -4.95
C LYS A 60 -3.47 -23.87 -5.71
N ILE A 61 -4.31 -23.08 -5.02
CA ILE A 61 -5.48 -22.46 -5.64
C ILE A 61 -5.03 -21.41 -6.64
N ILE A 62 -4.07 -20.57 -6.25
CA ILE A 62 -3.50 -19.52 -7.09
C ILE A 62 -2.83 -20.12 -8.32
N GLU A 63 -1.98 -21.16 -8.15
CA GLU A 63 -1.37 -21.87 -9.26
C GLU A 63 -2.43 -22.40 -10.25
N THR A 64 -3.46 -23.07 -9.73
CA THR A 64 -4.57 -23.58 -10.56
C THR A 64 -5.31 -22.45 -11.29
N TYR A 65 -5.49 -21.30 -10.65
CA TYR A 65 -6.18 -20.15 -11.25
C TYR A 65 -5.34 -19.48 -12.33
N ILE A 66 -4.01 -19.46 -12.17
CA ILE A 66 -3.08 -18.99 -13.20
C ILE A 66 -3.08 -19.96 -14.39
N GLU A 67 -2.97 -21.27 -14.15
CA GLU A 67 -3.00 -22.31 -15.20
C GLU A 67 -4.29 -22.26 -16.04
N LYS A 68 -5.41 -21.94 -15.39
CA LYS A 68 -6.72 -21.80 -16.05
C LYS A 68 -6.99 -20.39 -16.63
N ASN A 69 -6.02 -19.49 -16.60
CA ASN A 69 -6.14 -18.09 -17.03
C ASN A 69 -7.28 -17.33 -16.32
N ILE A 70 -7.60 -17.69 -15.05
CA ILE A 70 -8.52 -16.94 -14.19
C ILE A 70 -7.79 -15.73 -13.59
N PHE A 71 -6.55 -15.95 -13.14
CA PHE A 71 -5.62 -14.88 -12.78
C PHE A 71 -4.52 -14.74 -13.84
N GLU A 72 -4.11 -13.52 -14.13
CA GLU A 72 -2.97 -13.24 -15.00
C GLU A 72 -1.64 -13.57 -14.31
N GLU A 73 -1.58 -13.37 -13.00
CA GLU A 73 -0.42 -13.62 -12.15
C GLU A 73 -0.82 -13.79 -10.68
N ASP A 74 0.16 -14.06 -9.83
CA ASP A 74 -0.03 -14.17 -8.39
C ASP A 74 -0.43 -12.82 -7.78
N ILE A 75 -1.62 -12.77 -7.20
CA ILE A 75 -2.22 -11.59 -6.56
C ILE A 75 -1.46 -11.12 -5.30
N PHE A 76 -0.59 -11.94 -4.73
CA PHE A 76 0.30 -11.55 -3.64
C PHE A 76 1.65 -11.02 -4.14
N ARG A 77 1.95 -11.17 -5.41
CA ARG A 77 3.14 -10.62 -6.05
C ARG A 77 2.89 -9.25 -6.66
N SER A 78 1.79 -9.12 -7.37
CA SER A 78 1.38 -7.88 -8.03
C SER A 78 -0.03 -7.49 -7.59
N ILE A 79 -0.28 -6.20 -7.38
CA ILE A 79 -1.59 -5.71 -6.90
C ILE A 79 -2.68 -6.02 -7.91
N ASP A 80 -3.78 -6.60 -7.44
CA ASP A 80 -5.04 -6.63 -8.17
C ASP A 80 -5.62 -5.22 -8.28
N GLU A 81 -5.36 -4.55 -9.38
CA GLU A 81 -5.82 -3.18 -9.61
C GLU A 81 -7.36 -3.06 -9.65
N LYS A 82 -8.06 -4.14 -10.07
CA LYS A 82 -9.52 -4.12 -10.27
C LYS A 82 -10.33 -4.26 -8.98
N GLY A 83 -9.79 -4.98 -7.99
CA GLY A 83 -10.41 -5.19 -6.69
C GLY A 83 -9.70 -4.42 -5.59
N VAL A 84 -8.54 -4.91 -5.18
CA VAL A 84 -7.71 -4.30 -4.12
C VAL A 84 -7.35 -2.87 -4.47
N GLY A 85 -6.97 -2.60 -5.73
CA GLY A 85 -6.63 -1.26 -6.20
C GLY A 85 -7.76 -0.25 -6.05
N LYS A 86 -9.02 -0.65 -6.22
CA LYS A 86 -10.16 0.22 -5.95
C LYS A 86 -10.31 0.59 -4.48
N LEU A 87 -10.04 -0.36 -3.58
CA LEU A 87 -10.06 -0.07 -2.14
C LEU A 87 -8.95 0.93 -1.77
N LEU A 88 -7.76 0.78 -2.36
CA LEU A 88 -6.67 1.74 -2.17
C LEU A 88 -7.06 3.14 -2.68
N ASP A 89 -7.67 3.24 -3.87
CA ASP A 89 -8.12 4.51 -4.44
C ASP A 89 -9.17 5.19 -3.55
N ILE A 90 -10.15 4.43 -3.05
CA ILE A 90 -11.16 4.92 -2.11
C ILE A 90 -10.47 5.47 -0.84
N ALA A 91 -9.55 4.71 -0.25
CA ALA A 91 -8.87 5.11 0.97
C ALA A 91 -7.99 6.35 0.77
N VAL A 92 -7.31 6.47 -0.38
CA VAL A 92 -6.53 7.68 -0.72
C VAL A 92 -7.43 8.91 -0.81
N LYS A 93 -8.56 8.79 -1.52
CA LYS A 93 -9.51 9.89 -1.70
C LYS A 93 -10.13 10.32 -0.38
N LEU A 94 -10.68 9.37 0.39
CA LEU A 94 -11.30 9.63 1.68
C LEU A 94 -10.30 10.23 2.68
N GLY A 95 -9.11 9.62 2.81
CA GLY A 95 -8.09 10.12 3.73
C GLY A 95 -7.65 11.54 3.40
N ARG A 96 -7.46 11.86 2.11
CA ARG A 96 -7.07 13.20 1.68
C ARG A 96 -8.20 14.23 1.69
N GLN A 97 -9.46 13.82 1.67
CA GLN A 97 -10.58 14.72 1.92
C GLN A 97 -10.55 15.26 3.36
N THR A 98 -10.19 14.43 4.33
CA THR A 98 -10.07 14.83 5.74
C THR A 98 -8.73 15.56 6.01
N ARG A 99 -7.63 15.06 5.45
CA ARG A 99 -6.29 15.60 5.61
C ARG A 99 -5.59 15.69 4.25
N ASN A 100 -5.61 16.86 3.63
CA ASN A 100 -5.13 17.06 2.26
C ASN A 100 -3.63 16.80 2.08
N ASP A 101 -2.82 16.96 3.14
CA ASP A 101 -1.39 16.70 3.19
C ASP A 101 -1.02 15.30 3.70
N LEU A 102 -2.02 14.42 3.85
CA LEU A 102 -1.85 13.06 4.36
C LEU A 102 -0.81 12.30 3.53
N LYS A 103 0.27 11.91 4.19
CA LYS A 103 1.28 11.05 3.57
C LYS A 103 0.77 9.61 3.53
N ILE A 104 0.79 9.05 2.34
CA ILE A 104 0.29 7.69 2.10
C ILE A 104 1.37 6.89 1.39
N GLY A 105 1.63 5.71 1.88
CA GLY A 105 2.57 4.78 1.25
C GLY A 105 2.07 3.34 1.30
N ILE A 106 2.90 2.46 0.82
CA ILE A 106 2.63 1.02 0.78
C ILE A 106 3.79 0.26 1.41
N CYS A 107 3.47 -0.83 2.07
CA CYS A 107 4.44 -1.80 2.54
C CYS A 107 4.04 -3.22 2.11
N GLY A 108 4.94 -4.17 2.27
CA GLY A 108 4.74 -5.56 1.89
C GLY A 108 5.36 -5.91 0.54
N GLU A 109 5.03 -7.09 0.02
CA GLU A 109 5.65 -7.65 -1.19
C GLU A 109 5.44 -6.77 -2.43
N HIS A 110 4.26 -6.19 -2.57
CA HIS A 110 3.88 -5.31 -3.66
C HIS A 110 4.75 -4.05 -3.77
N GLY A 111 5.31 -3.57 -2.64
CA GLY A 111 6.20 -2.40 -2.63
C GLY A 111 7.52 -2.60 -3.38
N GLY A 112 7.87 -3.83 -3.73
CA GLY A 112 9.03 -4.18 -4.54
C GLY A 112 8.70 -4.62 -5.98
N ASP A 113 7.43 -4.65 -6.35
CA ASP A 113 6.98 -5.06 -7.68
C ASP A 113 6.80 -3.84 -8.60
N PRO A 114 7.45 -3.81 -9.80
CA PRO A 114 7.40 -2.67 -10.71
C PRO A 114 5.99 -2.26 -11.15
N ARG A 115 5.09 -3.21 -11.43
CA ARG A 115 3.70 -2.92 -11.84
C ARG A 115 2.93 -2.27 -10.70
N SER A 116 3.05 -2.82 -9.50
CA SER A 116 2.43 -2.28 -8.30
C SER A 116 2.95 -0.87 -7.97
N ILE A 117 4.24 -0.61 -8.17
CA ILE A 117 4.84 0.72 -7.97
C ILE A 117 4.29 1.72 -8.99
N GLU A 118 4.16 1.33 -10.27
CA GLU A 118 3.54 2.19 -11.28
C GLU A 118 2.08 2.52 -10.92
N PHE A 119 1.32 1.53 -10.46
CA PHE A 119 -0.04 1.74 -9.98
C PHE A 119 -0.09 2.67 -8.76
N CYS A 120 0.79 2.48 -7.77
CA CYS A 120 0.91 3.37 -6.62
C CYS A 120 1.24 4.81 -7.02
N HIS A 121 2.09 4.99 -8.03
CA HIS A 121 2.38 6.31 -8.59
C HIS A 121 1.13 6.97 -9.18
N LYS A 122 0.33 6.24 -9.96
CA LYS A 122 -0.94 6.72 -10.54
C LYS A 122 -1.95 7.12 -9.46
N LEU A 123 -1.97 6.42 -8.32
CA LEU A 123 -2.79 6.79 -7.15
C LEU A 123 -2.23 7.99 -6.38
N GLY A 124 -1.03 8.47 -6.73
CA GLY A 124 -0.38 9.58 -6.06
C GLY A 124 0.15 9.24 -4.67
N LEU A 125 0.57 8.01 -4.41
CA LEU A 125 1.23 7.64 -3.17
C LEU A 125 2.58 8.36 -3.03
N ASN A 126 2.97 8.63 -1.79
CA ASN A 126 4.18 9.39 -1.49
C ASN A 126 5.43 8.52 -1.38
N TYR A 127 5.28 7.25 -0.99
CA TYR A 127 6.41 6.35 -0.82
C TYR A 127 6.01 4.88 -0.98
N VAL A 128 7.00 4.05 -1.26
CA VAL A 128 6.91 2.59 -1.18
C VAL A 128 7.97 2.08 -0.20
N SER A 129 7.62 1.06 0.58
CA SER A 129 8.54 0.33 1.43
C SER A 129 8.69 -1.09 0.90
N CYS A 130 9.92 -1.56 0.76
CA CYS A 130 10.22 -2.89 0.28
C CYS A 130 11.47 -3.46 0.97
N SER A 131 11.73 -4.75 0.76
CA SER A 131 12.96 -5.36 1.27
C SER A 131 14.21 -4.68 0.70
N PRO A 132 15.33 -4.64 1.43
CA PRO A 132 16.56 -3.96 0.98
C PRO A 132 17.03 -4.40 -0.41
N TYR A 133 16.90 -5.68 -0.73
CA TYR A 133 17.31 -6.24 -2.02
C TYR A 133 16.46 -5.74 -3.21
N ARG A 134 15.24 -5.25 -2.95
CA ARG A 134 14.33 -4.72 -3.97
C ARG A 134 14.42 -3.21 -4.15
N VAL A 135 15.12 -2.51 -3.28
CA VAL A 135 15.26 -1.04 -3.35
C VAL A 135 15.79 -0.56 -4.69
N PRO A 136 16.84 -1.14 -5.31
CA PRO A 136 17.30 -0.68 -6.62
C PRO A 136 16.22 -0.80 -7.71
N ILE A 137 15.49 -1.92 -7.73
CA ILE A 137 14.39 -2.17 -8.67
C ILE A 137 13.24 -1.17 -8.43
N ALA A 138 12.86 -0.98 -7.17
CA ALA A 138 11.80 -0.06 -6.79
C ALA A 138 12.11 1.39 -7.21
N ARG A 139 13.35 1.84 -7.03
CA ARG A 139 13.78 3.17 -7.47
C ARG A 139 13.71 3.36 -8.98
N ILE A 140 14.12 2.34 -9.75
CA ILE A 140 14.03 2.38 -11.21
C ILE A 140 12.56 2.42 -11.65
N ALA A 141 11.72 1.55 -11.09
CA ALA A 141 10.29 1.51 -11.40
C ALA A 141 9.59 2.84 -11.09
N ALA A 142 9.89 3.45 -9.94
CA ALA A 142 9.34 4.76 -9.57
C ALA A 142 9.81 5.86 -10.53
N ALA A 143 11.07 5.87 -10.93
CA ALA A 143 11.58 6.82 -11.92
C ALA A 143 10.92 6.64 -13.29
N GLN A 144 10.73 5.40 -13.73
CA GLN A 144 10.03 5.11 -14.98
C GLN A 144 8.57 5.56 -14.95
N ALA A 145 7.86 5.31 -13.83
CA ALA A 145 6.49 5.76 -13.65
C ALA A 145 6.40 7.30 -13.72
N ALA A 146 7.31 8.01 -13.06
CA ALA A 146 7.36 9.47 -13.09
C ALA A 146 7.66 10.04 -14.50
N ILE A 147 8.53 9.40 -15.27
CA ILE A 147 8.83 9.81 -16.65
C ILE A 147 7.59 9.61 -17.54
N LYS A 148 6.92 8.46 -17.43
CA LYS A 148 5.71 8.18 -18.22
C LYS A 148 4.62 9.20 -17.96
N SER A 149 4.33 9.52 -16.69
CA SER A 149 3.29 10.48 -16.32
C SER A 149 3.56 11.93 -16.76
N ASN A 150 4.82 12.28 -17.04
CA ASN A 150 5.18 13.60 -17.58
C ASN A 150 5.07 13.68 -19.11
N GLN A 151 4.77 12.57 -19.79
CA GLN A 151 4.63 12.48 -21.25
C GLN A 151 3.17 12.40 -21.70
N GLU A 152 2.24 12.17 -20.77
CA GLU A 152 0.79 12.21 -20.94
C GLU A 152 0.24 13.60 -20.59
#